data_2a1838603d414f65dfd27c0041ba2bf8
#
_entry.id   2a1838603d414f65dfd27c0041ba2bf8
#
_cell.length_a   1.000
_cell.length_b   1.000
_cell.length_c   1.000
_cell.angle_alpha   90.00
_cell.angle_beta   90.00
_cell.angle_gamma   90.00
#
_symmetry.space_group_name_H-M   'P 1'
#
loop_
_entity.id
_entity.type
_entity.pdbx_description
1 polymer ?
#
loop_
_entity_poly.entity_id
_entity_poly.type
_entity_poly.pdbx_seq_one_letter_code
_entity_poly.pdbx_strand_id
1 'polypeptide(L)'
;GLARLIRSSTIPALENVSLWHERDISHSAVERNIGPDATIALDFALVRLSNLIKDLNIYPKKMQNNLNLTNGIFFSQRVLLELTNVGFTREEAYKIVQKNALNAWKENTSFYNKILSDKKINNKISVNKLKKLFNFSYHTKKINIIFNRSLKIK
;
A
#
# COMPACT_ATOMS: atom_id res chain seq x y z
N GLY A 1 -1.67 -16.42 15.82
CA GLY A 1 -2.06 -17.74 16.37
C GLY A 1 -3.54 -18.01 16.15
N LEU A 2 -4.41 -17.10 16.56
CA LEU A 2 -5.88 -17.24 16.37
C LEU A 2 -6.27 -17.37 14.91
N ALA A 3 -5.67 -16.58 14.02
CA ALA A 3 -5.93 -16.67 12.58
C ALA A 3 -5.53 -18.04 11.99
N ARG A 4 -4.46 -18.65 12.50
CA ARG A 4 -4.07 -20.01 12.09
C ARG A 4 -5.05 -21.06 12.60
N LEU A 5 -5.51 -20.92 13.83
CA LEU A 5 -6.49 -21.82 14.44
C LEU A 5 -7.82 -21.77 13.67
N ILE A 6 -8.36 -20.57 13.43
CA ILE A 6 -9.60 -20.38 12.69
C ILE A 6 -9.48 -20.97 11.28
N ARG A 7 -8.36 -20.71 10.60
CA ARG A 7 -8.11 -21.24 9.24
C ARG A 7 -7.99 -22.76 9.20
N SER A 8 -7.47 -23.40 10.25
CA SER A 8 -7.38 -24.86 10.30
C SER A 8 -8.75 -25.54 10.32
N SER A 9 -9.79 -24.86 10.82
CA SER A 9 -11.17 -25.35 10.79
C SER A 9 -11.78 -25.42 9.38
N THR A 10 -11.14 -24.81 8.39
CA THR A 10 -11.64 -24.80 7.00
C THR A 10 -11.54 -26.18 6.36
N ILE A 11 -10.49 -26.96 6.63
CA ILE A 11 -10.28 -28.28 6.03
C ILE A 11 -11.41 -29.22 6.41
N PRO A 12 -11.68 -29.50 7.70
CA PRO A 12 -12.76 -30.39 8.08
C PRO A 12 -14.15 -29.86 7.67
N ALA A 13 -14.32 -28.52 7.58
CA ALA A 13 -15.56 -27.96 7.06
C ALA A 13 -15.75 -28.24 5.55
N LEU A 14 -14.69 -28.21 4.76
CA LEU A 14 -14.73 -28.57 3.34
C LEU A 14 -14.97 -30.09 3.13
N GLU A 15 -14.40 -30.92 3.97
CA GLU A 15 -14.61 -32.36 3.94
C GLU A 15 -16.07 -32.73 4.24
N ASN A 16 -16.77 -31.93 5.06
CA ASN A 16 -18.19 -32.11 5.36
C ASN A 16 -19.13 -31.71 4.21
N VAL A 17 -18.64 -31.18 3.10
CA VAL A 17 -19.46 -30.87 1.90
C VAL A 17 -19.94 -32.16 1.22
N SER A 18 -19.15 -33.22 1.27
CA SER A 18 -19.52 -34.53 0.69
C SER A 18 -20.46 -35.26 1.65
N LEU A 19 -21.66 -35.57 1.19
CA LEU A 19 -22.69 -36.29 1.98
C LEU A 19 -22.76 -37.76 1.59
N TRP A 20 -22.92 -38.61 2.59
CA TRP A 20 -23.37 -40.00 2.38
C TRP A 20 -24.88 -40.00 2.45
N HIS A 21 -25.56 -40.42 1.37
CA HIS A 21 -27.00 -40.28 1.26
C HIS A 21 -27.43 -38.81 1.42
N GLU A 22 -28.39 -38.58 2.30
CA GLU A 22 -28.90 -37.22 2.60
C GLU A 22 -28.09 -36.52 3.69
N ARG A 23 -27.54 -37.27 4.63
CA ARG A 23 -26.67 -36.76 5.71
C ARG A 23 -25.98 -37.91 6.44
N ASP A 24 -24.73 -37.65 6.81
CA ASP A 24 -23.94 -38.51 7.67
C ASP A 24 -23.80 -37.90 9.09
N ILE A 25 -23.98 -38.71 10.15
CA ILE A 25 -23.82 -38.26 11.52
C ILE A 25 -22.37 -37.95 11.88
N SER A 26 -21.40 -38.46 11.10
CA SER A 26 -19.98 -38.14 11.30
C SER A 26 -19.70 -36.64 11.17
N HIS A 27 -20.44 -35.93 10.34
CA HIS A 27 -20.37 -34.46 10.20
C HIS A 27 -20.71 -33.76 11.52
N SER A 28 -21.68 -34.28 12.27
CA SER A 28 -22.08 -33.67 13.54
C SER A 28 -20.93 -33.69 14.58
N ALA A 29 -20.09 -34.71 14.58
CA ALA A 29 -18.94 -34.80 15.47
C ALA A 29 -17.91 -33.69 15.17
N VAL A 30 -17.69 -33.38 13.88
CA VAL A 30 -16.80 -32.33 13.41
C VAL A 30 -17.39 -30.95 13.67
N GLU A 31 -18.63 -30.71 13.25
CA GLU A 31 -19.31 -29.41 13.30
C GLU A 31 -19.50 -28.89 14.74
N ARG A 32 -19.70 -29.78 15.69
CA ARG A 32 -19.80 -29.44 17.14
C ARG A 32 -18.54 -28.79 17.68
N ASN A 33 -17.38 -29.12 17.10
CA ASN A 33 -16.09 -28.53 17.50
C ASN A 33 -15.73 -27.33 16.65
N ILE A 34 -15.66 -27.49 15.34
CA ILE A 34 -15.16 -26.43 14.46
C ILE A 34 -16.06 -25.20 14.41
N GLY A 35 -17.37 -25.37 14.51
CA GLY A 35 -18.32 -24.26 14.47
C GLY A 35 -18.16 -23.32 15.68
N PRO A 36 -18.38 -23.80 16.89
CA PRO A 36 -18.23 -22.98 18.10
C PRO A 36 -16.81 -22.45 18.29
N ASP A 37 -15.81 -23.30 18.16
CA ASP A 37 -14.42 -22.93 18.42
C ASP A 37 -13.92 -21.86 17.44
N ALA A 38 -14.23 -22.02 16.15
CA ALA A 38 -13.84 -21.04 15.14
C ALA A 38 -14.56 -19.69 15.33
N THR A 39 -15.86 -19.70 15.64
CA THR A 39 -16.64 -18.47 15.82
C THR A 39 -16.28 -17.74 17.11
N ILE A 40 -16.05 -18.44 18.22
CA ILE A 40 -15.60 -17.85 19.48
C ILE A 40 -14.20 -17.24 19.29
N ALA A 41 -13.28 -17.98 18.67
CA ALA A 41 -11.93 -17.50 18.41
C ALA A 41 -11.93 -16.29 17.47
N LEU A 42 -12.82 -16.28 16.47
CA LEU A 42 -12.98 -15.16 15.53
C LEU A 42 -13.52 -13.92 16.23
N ASP A 43 -14.58 -14.04 17.00
CA ASP A 43 -15.16 -12.92 17.76
C ASP A 43 -14.12 -12.29 18.68
N PHE A 44 -13.43 -13.10 19.46
CA PHE A 44 -12.36 -12.63 20.33
C PHE A 44 -11.25 -11.91 19.56
N ALA A 45 -10.82 -12.47 18.42
CA ALA A 45 -9.78 -11.87 17.59
C ALA A 45 -10.22 -10.52 17.01
N LEU A 46 -11.47 -10.41 16.54
CA LEU A 46 -12.03 -9.19 15.98
C LEU A 46 -12.19 -8.08 17.02
N VAL A 47 -12.66 -8.40 18.22
CA VAL A 47 -12.76 -7.44 19.33
C VAL A 47 -11.37 -6.91 19.68
N ARG A 48 -10.37 -7.77 19.82
CA ARG A 48 -8.99 -7.34 20.09
C ARG A 48 -8.43 -6.48 18.98
N LEU A 49 -8.65 -6.85 17.71
CA LEU A 49 -8.19 -6.07 16.56
C LEU A 49 -8.87 -4.69 16.52
N SER A 50 -10.17 -4.64 16.80
CA SER A 50 -10.92 -3.38 16.86
C SER A 50 -10.34 -2.43 17.91
N ASN A 51 -10.07 -2.94 19.13
CA ASN A 51 -9.48 -2.15 20.19
C ASN A 51 -8.05 -1.69 19.83
N LEU A 52 -7.24 -2.56 19.22
CA LEU A 52 -5.89 -2.21 18.76
C LEU A 52 -5.92 -1.06 17.75
N ILE A 53 -6.84 -1.11 16.79
CA ILE A 53 -7.00 -0.03 15.79
C ILE A 53 -7.50 1.25 16.44
N LYS A 54 -8.45 1.15 17.38
CA LYS A 54 -9.00 2.31 18.10
C LYS A 54 -7.93 3.04 18.92
N ASP A 55 -7.04 2.28 19.57
CA ASP A 55 -6.01 2.81 20.47
C ASP A 55 -4.67 3.05 19.74
N LEU A 56 -4.67 2.99 18.41
CA LEU A 56 -3.46 3.16 17.59
C LEU A 56 -2.87 4.56 17.74
N ASN A 57 -1.63 4.63 18.21
CA ASN A 57 -0.89 5.88 18.28
C ASN A 57 -0.29 6.23 16.92
N ILE A 58 -0.71 7.37 16.36
CA ILE A 58 -0.23 7.87 15.08
C ILE A 58 0.67 9.08 15.31
N TYR A 59 1.87 9.07 14.70
CA TYR A 59 2.85 10.15 14.80
C TYR A 59 3.06 10.84 13.44
N PRO A 60 2.15 11.74 13.00
CA PRO A 60 2.18 12.32 11.65
C PRO A 60 3.51 13.01 11.32
N LYS A 61 4.08 13.75 12.29
CA LYS A 61 5.38 14.42 12.12
C LYS A 61 6.51 13.40 11.85
N LYS A 62 6.52 12.27 12.58
CA LYS A 62 7.52 11.22 12.37
C LYS A 62 7.35 10.55 11.01
N MET A 63 6.11 10.30 10.61
CA MET A 63 5.79 9.75 9.29
C MET A 63 6.28 10.67 8.17
N GLN A 64 6.03 11.98 8.30
CA GLN A 64 6.51 12.98 7.34
C GLN A 64 8.05 13.02 7.29
N ASN A 65 8.71 12.98 8.45
CA ASN A 65 10.17 12.94 8.50
C ASN A 65 10.73 11.67 7.82
N ASN A 66 10.10 10.53 8.03
CA ASN A 66 10.50 9.28 7.39
C ASN A 66 10.37 9.35 5.85
N LEU A 67 9.34 10.00 5.32
CA LEU A 67 9.24 10.26 3.88
C LEU A 67 10.38 11.16 3.38
N ASN A 68 10.76 12.15 4.17
CA ASN A 68 11.81 13.09 3.80
C ASN A 68 13.22 12.48 3.84
N LEU A 69 13.43 11.32 4.52
CA LEU A 69 14.74 10.64 4.56
C LEU A 69 15.29 10.29 3.17
N THR A 70 14.42 10.12 2.19
CA THR A 70 14.82 9.84 0.81
C THR A 70 15.09 11.10 -0.01
N ASN A 71 15.08 12.28 0.60
CA ASN A 71 15.31 13.58 -0.06
C ASN A 71 14.41 13.80 -1.30
N GLY A 72 13.21 13.20 -1.30
CA GLY A 72 12.25 13.32 -2.39
C GLY A 72 12.47 12.35 -3.56
N ILE A 73 13.40 11.40 -3.48
CA ILE A 73 13.68 10.43 -4.55
C ILE A 73 12.44 9.56 -4.87
N PHE A 74 11.52 9.36 -3.95
CA PHE A 74 10.28 8.63 -4.21
C PHE A 74 9.38 9.28 -5.28
N PHE A 75 9.62 10.54 -5.66
CA PHE A 75 8.98 11.18 -6.81
C PHE A 75 9.63 10.84 -8.16
N SER A 76 10.73 10.11 -8.20
CA SER A 76 11.51 9.81 -9.42
C SER A 76 10.67 9.23 -10.56
N GLN A 77 9.73 8.33 -10.25
CA GLN A 77 8.84 7.75 -11.26
C GLN A 77 7.95 8.82 -11.93
N ARG A 78 7.46 9.79 -11.18
CA ARG A 78 6.64 10.88 -11.73
C ARG A 78 7.45 11.76 -12.69
N VAL A 79 8.69 12.04 -12.30
CA VAL A 79 9.62 12.81 -13.16
C VAL A 79 9.93 12.02 -14.43
N LEU A 80 10.19 10.72 -14.32
CA LEU A 80 10.46 9.84 -15.47
C LEU A 80 9.28 9.84 -16.45
N LEU A 81 8.06 9.63 -15.97
CA LEU A 81 6.87 9.64 -16.82
C LEU A 81 6.64 10.99 -17.49
N GLU A 82 6.91 12.09 -16.79
CA GLU A 82 6.78 13.41 -17.39
C GLU A 82 7.84 13.67 -18.46
N LEU A 83 9.08 13.21 -18.27
CA LEU A 83 10.12 13.30 -19.29
C LEU A 83 9.73 12.53 -20.56
N THR A 84 9.14 11.34 -20.43
CA THR A 84 8.62 10.60 -21.59
C THR A 84 7.48 11.34 -22.28
N ASN A 85 6.59 11.99 -21.52
CA ASN A 85 5.49 12.79 -22.08
C ASN A 85 5.98 13.99 -22.89
N VAL A 86 7.14 14.56 -22.57
CA VAL A 86 7.72 15.72 -23.30
C VAL A 86 8.71 15.30 -24.40
N GLY A 87 8.74 14.00 -24.74
CA GLY A 87 9.42 13.49 -25.95
C GLY A 87 10.79 12.84 -25.71
N PHE A 88 11.21 12.57 -24.46
CA PHE A 88 12.37 11.72 -24.21
C PHE A 88 11.99 10.25 -24.40
N THR A 89 12.92 9.44 -24.90
CA THR A 89 12.76 7.99 -24.83
C THR A 89 12.77 7.53 -23.37
N ARG A 90 12.18 6.38 -23.09
CA ARG A 90 12.17 5.82 -21.72
C ARG A 90 13.58 5.62 -21.16
N GLU A 91 14.51 5.21 -21.99
CA GLU A 91 15.91 5.00 -21.61
C GLU A 91 16.63 6.30 -21.28
N GLU A 92 16.44 7.32 -22.09
CA GLU A 92 17.01 8.65 -21.83
C GLU A 92 16.44 9.25 -20.54
N ALA A 93 15.11 9.21 -20.36
CA ALA A 93 14.44 9.67 -19.16
C ALA A 93 14.97 8.93 -17.92
N TYR A 94 15.12 7.60 -18.02
CA TYR A 94 15.68 6.79 -16.92
C TYR A 94 17.11 7.21 -16.57
N LYS A 95 17.99 7.36 -17.53
CA LYS A 95 19.39 7.80 -17.32
C LYS A 95 19.46 9.18 -16.63
N ILE A 96 18.63 10.11 -17.08
CA ILE A 96 18.56 11.45 -16.50
C ILE A 96 18.09 11.39 -15.04
N VAL A 97 16.99 10.71 -14.80
CA VAL A 97 16.40 10.58 -13.44
C VAL A 97 17.35 9.84 -12.50
N GLN A 98 17.92 8.71 -12.94
CA GLN A 98 18.86 7.93 -12.15
C GLN A 98 20.10 8.74 -11.75
N LYS A 99 20.71 9.46 -12.70
CA LYS A 99 21.86 10.32 -12.41
C LYS A 99 21.55 11.34 -11.33
N ASN A 100 20.43 12.05 -11.46
CA ASN A 100 20.02 13.08 -10.50
C ASN A 100 19.64 12.48 -9.14
N ALA A 101 19.01 11.32 -9.10
CA ALA A 101 18.65 10.63 -7.87
C ALA A 101 19.90 10.13 -7.11
N LEU A 102 20.87 9.53 -7.81
CA LEU A 102 22.12 9.09 -7.21
C LEU A 102 22.95 10.26 -6.67
N ASN A 103 22.98 11.38 -7.39
CA ASN A 103 23.67 12.58 -6.92
C ASN A 103 22.97 13.17 -5.68
N ALA A 104 21.64 13.24 -5.67
CA ALA A 104 20.87 13.69 -4.51
C ALA A 104 21.13 12.81 -3.29
N TRP A 105 21.20 11.49 -3.48
CA TRP A 105 21.50 10.53 -2.42
C TRP A 105 22.93 10.68 -1.88
N LYS A 106 23.92 10.71 -2.77
CA LYS A 106 25.34 10.81 -2.38
C LYS A 106 25.66 12.12 -1.65
N GLU A 107 25.09 13.22 -2.12
CA GLU A 107 25.34 14.56 -1.57
C GLU A 107 24.37 14.92 -0.44
N ASN A 108 23.45 14.02 -0.08
CA ASN A 108 22.38 14.25 0.90
C ASN A 108 21.61 15.55 0.62
N THR A 109 21.28 15.78 -0.64
CA THR A 109 20.59 17.00 -1.11
C THR A 109 19.22 16.67 -1.69
N SER A 110 18.36 17.70 -1.84
CA SER A 110 17.02 17.53 -2.39
C SER A 110 17.09 17.06 -3.85
N PHE A 111 16.39 15.96 -4.15
CA PHE A 111 16.20 15.48 -5.52
C PHE A 111 15.48 16.51 -6.40
N TYR A 112 14.53 17.27 -5.83
CA TYR A 112 13.88 18.38 -6.54
C TYR A 112 14.89 19.42 -7.03
N ASN A 113 15.84 19.82 -6.16
CA ASN A 113 16.86 20.80 -6.54
C ASN A 113 17.81 20.27 -7.62
N LYS A 114 18.15 18.96 -7.59
CA LYS A 114 18.95 18.34 -8.67
C LYS A 114 18.21 18.33 -10.00
N ILE A 115 16.92 17.97 -9.97
CA ILE A 115 16.06 18.02 -11.16
C ILE A 115 15.92 19.47 -11.69
N LEU A 116 15.76 20.43 -10.81
CA LEU A 116 15.61 21.85 -11.16
C LEU A 116 16.89 22.45 -11.76
N SER A 117 18.07 21.95 -11.40
CA SER A 117 19.36 22.42 -11.95
C SER A 117 19.77 21.70 -13.25
N ASP A 118 19.08 20.65 -13.65
CA ASP A 118 19.41 19.90 -14.87
C ASP A 118 18.91 20.65 -16.13
N LYS A 119 19.84 21.14 -16.93
CA LYS A 119 19.55 21.91 -18.17
C LYS A 119 18.68 21.13 -19.17
N LYS A 120 18.86 19.80 -19.27
CA LYS A 120 18.06 18.96 -20.20
C LYS A 120 16.59 18.96 -19.82
N ILE A 121 16.31 18.98 -18.53
CA ILE A 121 14.95 18.99 -17.98
C ILE A 121 14.34 20.38 -18.12
N ASN A 122 15.05 21.43 -17.71
CA ASN A 122 14.54 22.81 -17.73
C ASN A 122 14.21 23.32 -19.14
N ASN A 123 14.89 22.83 -20.17
CA ASN A 123 14.59 23.18 -21.56
C ASN A 123 13.25 22.57 -22.04
N LYS A 124 12.69 21.58 -21.37
CA LYS A 124 11.49 20.86 -21.80
C LYS A 124 10.31 20.97 -20.82
N ILE A 125 10.60 21.17 -19.54
CA ILE A 125 9.57 21.18 -18.48
C ILE A 125 9.69 22.47 -17.69
N SER A 126 8.59 23.22 -17.57
CA SER A 126 8.56 24.44 -16.78
C SER A 126 8.70 24.17 -15.27
N VAL A 127 9.26 25.12 -14.53
CA VAL A 127 9.44 25.06 -13.09
C VAL A 127 8.10 24.81 -12.37
N ASN A 128 7.02 25.44 -12.81
CA ASN A 128 5.68 25.25 -12.23
C ASN A 128 5.18 23.82 -12.42
N LYS A 129 5.48 23.19 -13.55
CA LYS A 129 5.10 21.79 -13.81
C LYS A 129 5.94 20.84 -12.96
N LEU A 130 7.25 21.09 -12.84
CA LEU A 130 8.12 20.33 -11.93
C LEU A 130 7.62 20.40 -10.49
N LYS A 131 7.27 21.57 -9.97
CA LYS A 131 6.73 21.74 -8.62
C LYS A 131 5.47 20.88 -8.37
N LYS A 132 4.59 20.76 -9.37
CA LYS A 132 3.40 19.89 -9.29
C LYS A 132 3.73 18.40 -9.23
N LEU A 133 4.85 17.96 -9.83
CA LEU A 133 5.28 16.56 -9.76
C LEU A 133 5.73 16.15 -8.36
N PHE A 134 6.26 17.09 -7.58
CA PHE A 134 6.72 16.86 -6.21
C PHE A 134 5.63 17.08 -5.15
N ASN A 135 4.36 17.03 -5.55
CA ASN A 135 3.25 17.13 -4.61
C ASN A 135 2.78 15.75 -4.16
N PHE A 136 2.85 15.50 -2.85
CA PHE A 136 2.45 14.24 -2.22
C PHE A 136 0.95 13.94 -2.39
N SER A 137 0.09 14.96 -2.45
CA SER A 137 -1.36 14.78 -2.59
C SER A 137 -1.76 13.98 -3.85
N TYR A 138 -0.89 13.92 -4.85
CA TYR A 138 -1.11 13.05 -6.01
C TYR A 138 -1.27 11.57 -5.62
N HIS A 139 -0.48 11.09 -4.66
CA HIS A 139 -0.51 9.70 -4.24
C HIS A 139 -1.71 9.36 -3.34
N THR A 140 -2.31 10.37 -2.72
CA THR A 140 -3.45 10.22 -1.79
C THR A 140 -4.81 10.54 -2.41
N LYS A 141 -4.86 11.07 -3.62
CA LYS A 141 -6.10 11.57 -4.27
C LYS A 141 -7.22 10.54 -4.44
N LYS A 142 -6.90 9.25 -4.41
CA LYS A 142 -7.87 8.16 -4.58
C LYS A 142 -8.28 7.48 -3.26
N ILE A 143 -7.71 7.89 -2.14
CA ILE A 143 -7.97 7.27 -0.82
C ILE A 143 -9.46 7.28 -0.51
N ASN A 144 -10.13 8.43 -0.62
CA ASN A 144 -11.57 8.54 -0.33
C ASN A 144 -12.42 7.64 -1.23
N ILE A 145 -12.05 7.52 -2.52
CA ILE A 145 -12.76 6.63 -3.45
C ILE A 145 -12.63 5.18 -3.01
N ILE A 146 -11.42 4.76 -2.58
CA ILE A 146 -11.16 3.40 -2.11
C ILE A 146 -11.96 3.12 -0.84
N PHE A 147 -11.93 4.04 0.14
CA PHE A 147 -12.70 3.90 1.38
C PHE A 147 -14.20 3.81 1.13
N ASN A 148 -14.77 4.71 0.32
CA ASN A 148 -16.18 4.70 0.01
C ASN A 148 -16.63 3.38 -0.66
N ARG A 149 -15.80 2.85 -1.57
CA ARG A 149 -16.07 1.56 -2.21
C ARG A 149 -16.01 0.38 -1.22
N SER A 150 -14.99 0.37 -0.36
CA SER A 150 -14.78 -0.73 0.60
C SER A 150 -15.81 -0.74 1.71
N LEU A 151 -16.18 0.42 2.23
CA LEU A 151 -17.12 0.57 3.33
C LEU A 151 -18.58 0.75 2.84
N LYS A 152 -18.82 0.77 1.53
CA LYS A 152 -20.16 1.03 0.93
C LYS A 152 -20.82 2.30 1.49
N ILE A 153 -20.01 3.28 1.88
CA ILE A 153 -20.51 4.59 2.30
C ILE A 153 -21.00 5.32 1.04
N LYS A 154 -22.31 5.57 0.99
CA LYS A 154 -22.96 6.34 -0.10
C LYS A 154 -22.72 7.82 0.09
#